data_decdc532871737583aa38a0e41e9159f
#
_entry.id   decdc532871737583aa38a0e41e9159f
#
_cell.length_a   1.000
_cell.length_b   1.000
_cell.length_c   1.000
_cell.angle_alpha   90.00
_cell.angle_beta   90.00
_cell.angle_gamma   90.00
#
_symmetry.space_group_name_H-M   'P 1'
#
loop_
_entity.id
_entity.type
_entity.pdbx_description
1 polymer ?
#
loop_
_entity_poly.entity_id
_entity_poly.type
_entity_poly.pdbx_seq_one_letter_code
_entity_poly.pdbx_strand_id
1 'polypeptide(L)'
;MYYVTPCGPITPPQCEECPTREGGRVRGIAYVKDDYTFVDITDPAEWNTAILAGNIFIVPETRGSVAVSPVETEGFGDTKNSVTAYDYEIAGVDPAYTLNCSFWNSIKKANNFKIIWKTETRIHFSDATVSTAATNPVEDDVSSNVLWAFNIKFSQEDAVCPVVGPAGIFECNE
;
A
#
# COMPACT_ATOMS: atom_id res chain seq x y z
N MET A 1 31.12 -28.74 -15.44
CA MET A 1 29.87 -28.57 -14.72
C MET A 1 29.89 -27.17 -14.13
N TYR A 2 29.15 -26.23 -14.71
CA TYR A 2 29.10 -24.87 -14.22
C TYR A 2 28.08 -24.84 -13.08
N TYR A 3 28.54 -24.64 -11.84
CA TYR A 3 27.68 -24.35 -10.73
C TYR A 3 27.18 -22.90 -10.88
N VAL A 4 25.93 -22.74 -11.27
CA VAL A 4 25.25 -21.44 -11.12
C VAL A 4 25.03 -21.25 -9.62
N THR A 5 25.85 -20.41 -9.02
CA THR A 5 25.60 -19.97 -7.64
C THR A 5 24.28 -19.22 -7.64
N PRO A 6 23.30 -19.61 -6.80
CA PRO A 6 22.05 -18.85 -6.70
C PRO A 6 22.37 -17.40 -6.33
N CYS A 7 21.67 -16.47 -6.97
CA CYS A 7 21.85 -15.03 -6.77
C CYS A 7 21.40 -14.61 -5.36
N GLY A 8 22.22 -14.85 -4.38
CA GLY A 8 22.00 -14.43 -3.00
C GLY A 8 21.57 -15.56 -2.03
N PRO A 9 21.69 -15.32 -0.74
CA PRO A 9 21.30 -16.29 0.27
C PRO A 9 19.77 -16.41 0.36
N ILE A 10 19.28 -17.65 0.44
CA ILE A 10 17.86 -17.91 0.71
C ILE A 10 17.64 -17.85 2.21
N THR A 11 16.71 -16.99 2.65
CA THR A 11 16.28 -16.96 4.05
C THR A 11 15.39 -18.16 4.34
N PRO A 12 15.68 -18.99 5.38
CA PRO A 12 14.84 -20.12 5.71
C PRO A 12 13.43 -19.70 6.12
N PRO A 13 12.39 -20.44 5.71
CA PRO A 13 11.04 -20.19 6.18
C PRO A 13 10.93 -20.48 7.68
N GLN A 14 10.08 -19.72 8.36
CA GLN A 14 9.81 -19.87 9.77
C GLN A 14 8.36 -20.32 9.99
N CYS A 15 8.12 -21.10 11.05
CA CYS A 15 6.79 -21.48 11.48
C CYS A 15 6.37 -20.61 12.66
N GLU A 16 5.14 -20.11 12.64
CA GLU A 16 4.50 -19.50 13.80
C GLU A 16 3.95 -20.61 14.72
N GLU A 17 4.29 -20.54 16.00
CA GLU A 17 3.75 -21.49 17.00
C GLU A 17 2.25 -21.27 17.25
N CYS A 18 1.79 -20.02 17.12
CA CYS A 18 0.39 -19.62 17.23
C CYS A 18 0.03 -18.70 16.07
N PRO A 19 -0.35 -19.23 14.90
CA PRO A 19 -0.65 -18.39 13.73
C PRO A 19 -1.86 -17.50 14.00
N THR A 20 -1.64 -16.19 13.94
CA THR A 20 -2.69 -15.18 14.01
C THR A 20 -3.18 -14.88 12.58
N ARG A 21 -4.50 -14.91 12.37
CA ARG A 21 -5.09 -14.51 11.09
C ARG A 21 -5.07 -13.01 10.98
N GLU A 22 -4.49 -12.50 9.90
CA GLU A 22 -4.61 -11.11 9.51
C GLU A 22 -5.82 -10.93 8.59
N GLY A 23 -6.72 -10.01 8.95
CA GLY A 23 -7.87 -9.69 8.11
C GLY A 23 -7.45 -9.02 6.80
N GLY A 24 -7.85 -9.59 5.67
CA GLY A 24 -7.37 -9.22 4.32
C GLY A 24 -7.97 -7.95 3.71
N ARG A 25 -8.64 -7.10 4.48
CA ARG A 25 -9.24 -5.86 3.99
C ARG A 25 -8.35 -4.66 4.26
N VAL A 26 -8.18 -3.78 3.25
CA VAL A 26 -7.56 -2.47 3.46
C VAL A 26 -8.51 -1.61 4.30
N ARG A 27 -8.02 -1.10 5.43
CA ARG A 27 -8.78 -0.29 6.39
C ARG A 27 -8.37 1.17 6.42
N GLY A 28 -7.20 1.48 5.91
CA GLY A 28 -6.68 2.83 5.80
C GLY A 28 -5.48 2.87 4.86
N ILE A 29 -5.23 4.02 4.30
CA ILE A 29 -4.07 4.28 3.44
C ILE A 29 -3.37 5.55 3.87
N ALA A 30 -2.07 5.61 3.59
CA ALA A 30 -1.26 6.81 3.80
C ALA A 30 -0.36 7.04 2.60
N TYR A 31 -0.30 8.27 2.13
CA TYR A 31 0.65 8.72 1.11
C TYR A 31 1.87 9.32 1.79
N VAL A 32 3.04 8.84 1.44
CA VAL A 32 4.32 9.29 1.96
C VAL A 32 5.16 9.87 0.84
N LYS A 33 5.71 11.07 1.02
CA LYS A 33 6.63 11.63 0.03
C LYS A 33 7.82 10.71 -0.19
N ASP A 34 8.27 10.60 -1.45
CA ASP A 34 9.36 9.70 -1.86
C ASP A 34 10.71 10.08 -1.23
N ASP A 35 10.90 11.33 -0.86
CA ASP A 35 12.10 11.85 -0.19
C ASP A 35 12.08 11.70 1.33
N TYR A 36 10.94 11.25 1.91
CA TYR A 36 10.82 11.00 3.34
C TYR A 36 11.21 9.56 3.70
N THR A 37 12.06 9.43 4.70
CA THR A 37 12.48 8.13 5.24
C THR A 37 12.15 8.04 6.72
N PHE A 38 11.46 6.97 7.11
CA PHE A 38 11.21 6.70 8.53
C PHE A 38 12.48 6.27 9.25
N VAL A 39 12.69 6.80 10.44
CA VAL A 39 13.69 6.29 11.39
C VAL A 39 13.11 5.08 12.13
N ASP A 40 11.86 5.22 12.60
CA ASP A 40 11.10 4.13 13.21
C ASP A 40 9.62 4.21 12.78
N ILE A 41 9.25 3.39 11.82
CA ILE A 41 7.89 3.33 11.29
C ILE A 41 6.83 2.92 12.33
N THR A 42 7.25 2.38 13.47
CA THR A 42 6.37 1.97 14.57
C THR A 42 6.11 3.08 15.58
N ASP A 43 6.86 4.18 15.52
CA ASP A 43 6.74 5.30 16.46
C ASP A 43 5.63 6.29 16.05
N PRO A 44 4.51 6.38 16.80
CA PRO A 44 3.44 7.33 16.50
C PRO A 44 3.89 8.80 16.52
N ALA A 45 4.89 9.14 17.33
CA ALA A 45 5.40 10.51 17.43
C ALA A 45 6.09 10.95 16.13
N GLU A 46 6.84 10.06 15.48
CA GLU A 46 7.44 10.33 14.18
C GLU A 46 6.36 10.57 13.11
N TRP A 47 5.31 9.75 13.09
CA TRP A 47 4.18 9.93 12.17
C TRP A 47 3.50 11.29 12.36
N ASN A 48 3.20 11.68 13.60
CA ASN A 48 2.57 12.96 13.87
C ASN A 48 3.44 14.14 13.43
N THR A 49 4.73 14.07 13.65
CA THR A 49 5.68 15.08 13.18
C THR A 49 5.71 15.18 11.66
N ALA A 50 5.74 14.04 10.98
CA ALA A 50 5.75 13.98 9.52
C ALA A 50 4.42 14.47 8.90
N ILE A 51 3.29 14.17 9.52
CA ILE A 51 1.97 14.67 9.10
C ILE A 51 1.92 16.19 9.21
N LEU A 52 2.34 16.75 10.33
CA LEU A 52 2.38 18.20 10.54
C LEU A 52 3.34 18.90 9.56
N ALA A 53 4.43 18.26 9.20
CA ALA A 53 5.37 18.76 8.20
C ALA A 53 4.88 18.62 6.74
N GLY A 54 3.74 17.96 6.51
CA GLY A 54 3.20 17.74 5.18
C GLY A 54 3.92 16.63 4.37
N ASN A 55 4.62 15.73 5.03
CA ASN A 55 5.33 14.61 4.42
C ASN A 55 4.44 13.37 4.28
N ILE A 56 3.42 13.24 5.11
CA ILE A 56 2.49 12.11 5.13
C ILE A 56 1.06 12.64 5.09
N PHE A 57 0.22 12.03 4.24
CA PHE A 57 -1.22 12.29 4.16
C PHE A 57 -1.97 10.99 4.40
N ILE A 58 -2.86 10.97 5.38
CA ILE A 58 -3.60 9.79 5.79
C ILE A 58 -5.06 9.87 5.38
N VAL A 59 -5.57 8.79 4.79
CA VAL A 59 -7.00 8.56 4.60
C VAL A 59 -7.39 7.41 5.53
N PRO A 60 -7.94 7.70 6.73
CA PRO A 60 -8.04 6.72 7.81
C PRO A 60 -9.17 5.70 7.61
N GLU A 61 -10.28 6.09 6.98
CA GLU A 61 -11.46 5.26 6.81
C GLU A 61 -11.63 4.82 5.36
N THR A 62 -10.88 3.82 4.95
CA THR A 62 -11.03 3.25 3.63
C THR A 62 -11.50 1.80 3.70
N ARG A 63 -12.11 1.36 2.62
CA ARG A 63 -12.49 -0.02 2.45
C ARG A 63 -12.06 -0.47 1.07
N GLY A 64 -11.18 -1.46 1.02
CA GLY A 64 -10.62 -1.88 -0.25
C GLY A 64 -9.88 -3.21 -0.20
N SER A 65 -9.28 -3.54 -1.32
CA SER A 65 -8.50 -4.76 -1.53
C SER A 65 -7.20 -4.45 -2.26
N VAL A 66 -6.25 -5.34 -2.12
CA VAL A 66 -4.96 -5.31 -2.82
C VAL A 66 -4.86 -6.52 -3.72
N ALA A 67 -4.66 -6.31 -5.00
CA ALA A 67 -4.34 -7.35 -5.97
C ALA A 67 -2.85 -7.31 -6.28
N VAL A 68 -2.21 -8.46 -6.29
CA VAL A 68 -0.78 -8.61 -6.57
C VAL A 68 -0.60 -9.61 -7.71
N SER A 69 0.13 -9.21 -8.73
CA SER A 69 0.45 -10.06 -9.88
C SER A 69 1.96 -10.16 -10.05
N PRO A 70 2.54 -11.37 -10.06
CA PRO A 70 3.96 -11.54 -10.34
C PRO A 70 4.25 -11.25 -11.82
N VAL A 71 5.36 -10.58 -12.09
CA VAL A 71 5.89 -10.38 -13.43
C VAL A 71 7.02 -11.38 -13.64
N GLU A 72 6.82 -12.30 -14.58
CA GLU A 72 7.80 -13.33 -14.90
C GLU A 72 8.64 -12.92 -16.10
N THR A 73 9.92 -13.21 -16.02
CA THR A 73 10.85 -13.08 -17.16
C THR A 73 11.25 -14.46 -17.61
N GLU A 74 11.22 -14.66 -18.93
CA GLU A 74 11.65 -15.91 -19.54
C GLU A 74 13.14 -16.15 -19.29
N GLY A 75 13.44 -17.40 -18.92
CA GLY A 75 14.81 -17.86 -18.81
C GLY A 75 15.44 -18.08 -20.20
N PHE A 76 16.76 -17.99 -20.25
CA PHE A 76 17.51 -18.23 -21.47
C PHE A 76 17.72 -19.75 -21.69
N GLY A 77 17.32 -20.26 -22.87
CA GLY A 77 17.42 -21.67 -23.20
C GLY A 77 16.51 -22.55 -22.34
N ASP A 78 17.07 -23.56 -21.68
CA ASP A 78 16.35 -24.48 -20.80
C ASP A 78 16.13 -23.96 -19.37
N THR A 79 16.49 -22.70 -19.12
CA THR A 79 16.32 -22.07 -17.80
C THR A 79 14.85 -21.76 -17.56
N LYS A 80 14.39 -22.04 -16.34
CA LYS A 80 13.00 -21.72 -15.94
C LYS A 80 12.77 -20.23 -15.85
N ASN A 81 11.53 -19.80 -16.08
CA ASN A 81 11.09 -18.44 -15.82
C ASN A 81 11.31 -18.06 -14.35
N SER A 82 11.65 -16.82 -14.12
CA SER A 82 11.81 -16.25 -12.79
C SER A 82 10.93 -15.04 -12.60
N VAL A 83 10.43 -14.85 -11.38
CA VAL A 83 9.70 -13.64 -11.00
C VAL A 83 10.70 -12.51 -10.78
N THR A 84 10.57 -11.42 -11.54
CA THR A 84 11.49 -10.27 -11.50
C THR A 84 10.87 -9.02 -10.89
N ALA A 85 9.56 -8.95 -10.81
CA ALA A 85 8.83 -7.83 -10.23
C ALA A 85 7.43 -8.26 -9.79
N TYR A 86 6.75 -7.37 -9.08
CA TYR A 86 5.36 -7.52 -8.68
C TYR A 86 4.58 -6.26 -9.04
N ASP A 87 3.44 -6.46 -9.68
CA ASP A 87 2.47 -5.40 -9.97
C ASP A 87 1.40 -5.38 -8.88
N TYR A 88 1.24 -4.22 -8.27
CA TYR A 88 0.26 -3.99 -7.21
C TYR A 88 -0.85 -3.08 -7.69
N GLU A 89 -2.07 -3.43 -7.33
CA GLU A 89 -3.26 -2.62 -7.54
C GLU A 89 -4.08 -2.57 -6.26
N ILE A 90 -4.21 -1.38 -5.68
CA ILE A 90 -5.04 -1.14 -4.50
C ILE A 90 -6.30 -0.43 -4.97
N ALA A 91 -7.43 -1.10 -4.85
CA ALA A 91 -8.74 -0.56 -5.20
C ALA A 91 -9.60 -0.43 -3.95
N GLY A 92 -10.22 0.71 -3.76
CA GLY A 92 -11.04 0.93 -2.59
C GLY A 92 -11.92 2.17 -2.69
N VAL A 93 -12.62 2.43 -1.60
CA VAL A 93 -13.53 3.57 -1.47
C VAL A 93 -13.24 4.37 -0.21
N ASP A 94 -13.43 5.67 -0.31
CA ASP A 94 -13.34 6.64 0.79
C ASP A 94 -14.73 7.24 1.02
N PRO A 95 -15.33 7.06 2.22
CA PRO A 95 -16.66 7.56 2.50
C PRO A 95 -16.74 9.07 2.72
N ALA A 96 -15.62 9.75 2.97
CA ALA A 96 -15.57 11.18 3.21
C ALA A 96 -15.69 11.98 1.90
N TYR A 97 -16.84 11.87 1.24
CA TYR A 97 -17.10 12.42 -0.10
C TYR A 97 -16.83 13.92 -0.22
N THR A 98 -17.39 14.72 0.69
CA THR A 98 -17.25 16.18 0.63
C THR A 98 -15.93 16.69 1.21
N LEU A 99 -15.43 16.04 2.25
CA LEU A 99 -14.24 16.48 2.99
C LEU A 99 -12.95 16.25 2.21
N ASN A 100 -12.86 15.16 1.45
CA ASN A 100 -11.65 14.74 0.75
C ASN A 100 -11.62 15.11 -0.74
N CYS A 101 -12.55 15.93 -1.21
CA CYS A 101 -12.61 16.32 -2.62
C CYS A 101 -11.31 16.98 -3.11
N SER A 102 -10.80 17.96 -2.37
CA SER A 102 -9.56 18.65 -2.72
C SER A 102 -8.35 17.74 -2.64
N PHE A 103 -8.31 16.83 -1.69
CA PHE A 103 -7.25 15.84 -1.54
C PHE A 103 -7.16 14.93 -2.78
N TRP A 104 -8.27 14.29 -3.17
CA TRP A 104 -8.28 13.38 -4.31
C TRP A 104 -8.00 14.09 -5.63
N ASN A 105 -8.46 15.32 -5.81
CA ASN A 105 -8.14 16.12 -6.97
C ASN A 105 -6.66 16.52 -7.06
N SER A 106 -5.99 16.65 -5.94
CA SER A 106 -4.57 16.97 -5.87
C SER A 106 -3.70 15.73 -6.05
N ILE A 107 -4.01 14.65 -5.33
CA ILE A 107 -3.16 13.46 -5.30
C ILE A 107 -3.10 12.71 -6.62
N LYS A 108 -4.18 12.72 -7.41
CA LYS A 108 -4.21 12.08 -8.73
C LYS A 108 -3.20 12.66 -9.73
N LYS A 109 -2.73 13.88 -9.49
CA LYS A 109 -1.72 14.56 -10.32
C LYS A 109 -0.30 14.37 -9.82
N ALA A 110 -0.14 13.87 -8.59
CA ALA A 110 1.16 13.67 -7.97
C ALA A 110 1.74 12.31 -8.37
N ASN A 111 3.05 12.27 -8.59
CA ASN A 111 3.79 11.05 -8.93
C ASN A 111 5.00 10.82 -8.02
N ASN A 112 5.09 11.57 -6.94
CA ASN A 112 6.22 11.58 -6.01
C ASN A 112 5.85 11.04 -4.63
N PHE A 113 4.84 10.18 -4.54
CA PHE A 113 4.39 9.56 -3.30
C PHE A 113 4.52 8.05 -3.36
N LYS A 114 4.90 7.46 -2.24
CA LYS A 114 4.79 6.04 -1.93
C LYS A 114 3.49 5.81 -1.15
N ILE A 115 3.06 4.57 -1.06
CA ILE A 115 1.82 4.21 -0.38
C ILE A 115 2.09 3.30 0.81
N ILE A 116 1.38 3.55 1.90
CA ILE A 116 1.23 2.61 3.01
C ILE A 116 -0.26 2.24 3.08
N TRP A 117 -0.55 0.95 3.21
CA TRP A 117 -1.91 0.50 3.49
C TRP A 117 -1.93 -0.32 4.76
N LYS A 118 -3.00 -0.14 5.52
CA LYS A 118 -3.24 -0.87 6.75
C LYS A 118 -4.24 -1.97 6.52
N THR A 119 -3.92 -3.16 6.99
CA THR A 119 -4.86 -4.25 7.18
C THR A 119 -5.39 -4.24 8.62
N GLU A 120 -5.72 -5.36 9.21
CA GLU A 120 -6.30 -5.38 10.56
C GLU A 120 -5.30 -4.89 11.63
N THR A 121 -4.10 -5.44 11.65
CA THR A 121 -3.06 -5.15 12.66
C THR A 121 -1.71 -4.76 12.07
N ARG A 122 -1.55 -4.87 10.76
CA ARG A 122 -0.27 -4.65 10.06
C ARG A 122 -0.37 -3.51 9.06
N ILE A 123 0.78 -2.92 8.79
CA ILE A 123 0.95 -1.96 7.70
C ILE A 123 1.89 -2.53 6.65
N HIS A 124 1.71 -2.07 5.43
CA HIS A 124 2.50 -2.48 4.27
C HIS A 124 2.96 -1.23 3.57
N PHE A 125 4.24 -1.12 3.30
CA PHE A 125 4.86 0.07 2.70
C PHE A 125 5.47 -0.26 1.34
N SER A 126 5.07 0.48 0.30
CA SER A 126 5.66 0.34 -1.03
C SER A 126 7.06 0.95 -1.10
N ASP A 127 7.95 0.34 -1.86
CA ASP A 127 9.27 0.91 -2.17
C ASP A 127 9.22 1.85 -3.38
N ALA A 128 8.29 1.59 -4.30
CA ALA A 128 8.09 2.39 -5.50
C ALA A 128 7.08 3.51 -5.29
N THR A 129 7.20 4.58 -6.08
CA THR A 129 6.18 5.61 -6.19
C THR A 129 4.93 5.08 -6.91
N VAL A 130 3.78 5.64 -6.58
CA VAL A 130 2.48 5.16 -7.04
C VAL A 130 1.79 6.15 -7.97
N SER A 131 0.92 5.62 -8.83
CA SER A 131 -0.06 6.41 -9.58
C SER A 131 -1.45 6.19 -9.00
N THR A 132 -2.22 7.27 -8.89
CA THR A 132 -3.56 7.25 -8.32
C THR A 132 -4.59 7.72 -9.33
N ALA A 133 -5.66 6.95 -9.49
CA ALA A 133 -6.88 7.36 -10.16
C ALA A 133 -8.01 7.43 -9.11
N ALA A 134 -8.75 8.52 -9.09
CA ALA A 134 -9.88 8.68 -8.19
C ALA A 134 -11.08 9.26 -8.92
N THR A 135 -12.24 8.68 -8.66
CA THR A 135 -13.53 9.06 -9.23
C THR A 135 -14.60 9.12 -8.15
N ASN A 136 -15.63 9.89 -8.38
CA ASN A 136 -16.76 10.04 -7.47
C ASN A 136 -18.08 9.77 -8.21
N PRO A 137 -18.36 8.54 -8.62
CA PRO A 137 -19.56 8.21 -9.36
C PRO A 137 -20.80 8.49 -8.52
N VAL A 138 -21.84 8.99 -9.17
CA VAL A 138 -23.19 9.15 -8.60
C VAL A 138 -24.10 8.20 -9.34
N GLU A 139 -24.68 7.26 -8.62
CA GLU A 139 -25.63 6.30 -9.17
C GLU A 139 -27.06 6.86 -9.09
N ASP A 140 -27.93 6.44 -10.01
CA ASP A 140 -29.36 6.77 -9.98
C ASP A 140 -30.12 5.84 -9.01
N ASP A 141 -29.64 5.84 -7.76
CA ASP A 141 -30.23 5.06 -6.68
C ASP A 141 -30.07 5.82 -5.35
N VAL A 142 -31.18 6.21 -4.75
CA VAL A 142 -31.21 6.96 -3.49
C VAL A 142 -30.70 6.14 -2.29
N SER A 143 -30.60 4.84 -2.42
CA SER A 143 -30.03 3.96 -1.39
C SER A 143 -28.52 3.81 -1.48
N SER A 144 -27.93 4.23 -2.60
CA SER A 144 -26.48 4.18 -2.81
C SER A 144 -25.78 5.40 -2.21
N ASN A 145 -24.70 5.17 -1.46
CA ASN A 145 -23.88 6.25 -0.95
C ASN A 145 -22.95 6.79 -2.03
N VAL A 146 -22.80 8.10 -2.11
CA VAL A 146 -21.77 8.73 -2.93
C VAL A 146 -20.43 8.63 -2.21
N LEU A 147 -19.46 8.00 -2.87
CA LEU A 147 -18.16 7.71 -2.31
C LEU A 147 -17.08 8.13 -3.32
N TRP A 148 -15.87 8.39 -2.83
CA TRP A 148 -14.69 8.41 -3.68
C TRP A 148 -14.22 6.98 -3.91
N ALA A 149 -14.14 6.58 -5.19
CA ALA A 149 -13.50 5.32 -5.59
C ALA A 149 -12.08 5.62 -6.06
N PHE A 150 -11.10 4.97 -5.47
CA PHE A 150 -9.70 5.14 -5.84
C PHE A 150 -9.09 3.84 -6.34
N ASN A 151 -8.11 3.99 -7.20
CA ASN A 151 -7.28 2.90 -7.71
C ASN A 151 -5.83 3.36 -7.70
N ILE A 152 -4.99 2.65 -6.98
CA ILE A 152 -3.57 2.97 -6.80
C ILE A 152 -2.77 1.83 -7.41
N LYS A 153 -1.85 2.17 -8.32
CA LYS A 153 -1.01 1.19 -9.01
C LYS A 153 0.46 1.50 -8.85
N PHE A 154 1.23 0.47 -8.65
CA PHE A 154 2.69 0.54 -8.66
C PHE A 154 3.30 -0.83 -8.96
N SER A 155 4.56 -0.83 -9.36
CA SER A 155 5.36 -2.02 -9.57
C SER A 155 6.67 -1.91 -8.81
N GLN A 156 7.11 -2.99 -8.21
CA GLN A 156 8.38 -3.06 -7.50
C GLN A 156 9.02 -4.44 -7.63
N GLU A 157 10.32 -4.51 -7.39
CA GLU A 157 11.11 -5.74 -7.56
C GLU A 157 10.71 -6.82 -6.54
N ASP A 158 10.63 -6.44 -5.27
CA ASP A 158 10.30 -7.37 -4.18
C ASP A 158 8.84 -7.21 -3.73
N ALA A 159 8.25 -8.32 -3.27
CA ALA A 159 6.94 -8.26 -2.65
C ALA A 159 6.98 -7.49 -1.33
N VAL A 160 5.91 -6.75 -1.04
CA VAL A 160 5.77 -5.98 0.20
C VAL A 160 5.57 -6.93 1.38
N CYS A 161 6.43 -6.80 2.39
CA CYS A 161 6.29 -7.53 3.65
C CYS A 161 5.55 -6.70 4.70
N PRO A 162 4.64 -7.31 5.47
CA PRO A 162 3.93 -6.60 6.52
C PRO A 162 4.83 -6.30 7.72
N VAL A 163 4.60 -5.15 8.34
CA VAL A 163 5.25 -4.75 9.58
C VAL A 163 4.22 -4.28 10.60
N VAL A 164 4.61 -4.21 11.87
CA VAL A 164 3.75 -3.65 12.92
C VAL A 164 3.58 -2.16 12.67
N GLY A 165 2.32 -1.70 12.64
CA GLY A 165 2.00 -0.30 12.49
C GLY A 165 1.98 0.48 13.79
N PRO A 166 2.04 1.83 13.72
CA PRO A 166 1.84 2.68 14.88
C PRO A 166 0.40 2.62 15.38
N ALA A 167 0.21 2.64 16.69
CA ALA A 167 -1.12 2.67 17.28
C ALA A 167 -1.80 4.04 17.08
N GLY A 168 -3.11 4.02 16.79
CA GLY A 168 -3.96 5.22 16.77
C GLY A 168 -3.79 6.16 15.57
N ILE A 169 -2.89 5.89 14.63
CA ILE A 169 -2.60 6.81 13.51
C ILE A 169 -3.67 6.72 12.41
N PHE A 170 -4.20 5.54 12.17
CA PHE A 170 -5.23 5.28 11.14
C PHE A 170 -6.66 5.33 11.69
N GLU A 171 -6.85 5.89 12.85
CA GLU A 171 -8.15 6.02 13.50
C GLU A 171 -8.63 7.47 13.38
N CYS A 172 -9.91 7.66 13.07
CA CYS A 172 -10.51 8.98 13.18
C CYS A 172 -10.68 9.32 14.67
N ASN A 173 -10.10 10.44 15.07
CA ASN A 173 -10.40 10.99 16.38
C ASN A 173 -11.81 11.58 16.31
N GLU A 174 -12.76 10.95 17.02
CA GLU A 174 -14.10 11.53 17.26
C GLU A 174 -14.04 12.79 18.12
#